data_588fe0bd375c2489aad3b5d4d5fa7ec0
#
_entry.id   588fe0bd375c2489aad3b5d4d5fa7ec0
#
_cell.length_a   1.000
_cell.length_b   1.000
_cell.length_c   1.000
_cell.angle_alpha   90.00
_cell.angle_beta   90.00
_cell.angle_gamma   90.00
#
_symmetry.space_group_name_H-M   'P 1'
#
loop_
_entity.id
_entity.type
_entity.pdbx_description
1 polymer ?
#
loop_
_entity_poly.entity_id
_entity_poly.type
_entity_poly.pdbx_seq_one_letter_code
_entity_poly.pdbx_strand_id
1 'polypeptide(L)'
;EAGEEVEKFCEEFKIPFGESQAGKSACKSGHPYCLGGIGVTGTYASNIIAEDADVVIAIGSRMSDFTTSSKRLFKNPDVKFVTINNCRFHAYKMDAAKAVGDAKVTVEALAQKLRARGYVSAYNGEIEEAKKAWDKEMVRLAGIEYTGDDFEPIIKARDPRTIPEFVKMTNGKITQTAAL
;
A
#
# COMPACT_ATOMS: atom_id res chain seq x y z
N GLU A 1 13.02 -10.05 5.88
CA GLU A 1 13.89 -10.15 7.07
C GLU A 1 13.79 -8.89 7.94
N ALA A 2 13.42 -7.71 7.40
CA ALA A 2 13.10 -6.54 8.23
C ALA A 2 11.59 -6.40 8.51
N GLY A 3 10.75 -7.27 7.95
CA GLY A 3 9.30 -7.18 8.07
C GLY A 3 8.81 -7.22 9.51
N GLU A 4 9.32 -8.15 10.31
CA GLU A 4 8.94 -8.26 11.72
C GLU A 4 9.30 -7.00 12.54
N GLU A 5 10.43 -6.37 12.25
CA GLU A 5 10.84 -5.14 12.91
C GLU A 5 9.96 -3.96 12.48
N VAL A 6 9.55 -3.93 11.21
CA VAL A 6 8.60 -2.93 10.72
C VAL A 6 7.23 -3.13 11.38
N GLU A 7 6.74 -4.36 11.47
CA GLU A 7 5.48 -4.69 12.17
C GLU A 7 5.52 -4.22 13.63
N LYS A 8 6.57 -4.58 14.37
CA LYS A 8 6.76 -4.15 15.77
C LYS A 8 6.83 -2.64 15.90
N PHE A 9 7.55 -1.98 14.99
CA PHE A 9 7.64 -0.52 14.95
C PHE A 9 6.28 0.13 14.74
N CYS A 10 5.52 -0.35 13.77
CA CYS A 10 4.19 0.17 13.47
C CYS A 10 3.21 -0.06 14.62
N GLU A 11 3.26 -1.23 15.26
CA GLU A 11 2.42 -1.55 16.40
C GLU A 11 2.75 -0.69 17.63
N GLU A 12 4.03 -0.56 17.96
CA GLU A 12 4.49 0.19 19.13
C GLU A 12 4.11 1.68 19.03
N PHE A 13 4.31 2.27 17.87
CA PHE A 13 4.08 3.71 17.67
C PHE A 13 2.71 4.03 17.05
N LYS A 14 1.85 3.03 16.83
CA LYS A 14 0.52 3.13 16.20
C LYS A 14 0.58 3.78 14.82
N ILE A 15 1.60 3.46 14.03
CA ILE A 15 1.81 4.00 12.70
C ILE A 15 1.23 3.04 11.66
N PRO A 16 0.27 3.47 10.81
CA PRO A 16 -0.22 2.64 9.73
C PRO A 16 0.83 2.48 8.63
N PHE A 17 0.79 1.35 7.93
CA PHE A 17 1.68 1.12 6.80
C PHE A 17 0.96 0.54 5.58
N GLY A 18 1.48 0.89 4.40
CA GLY A 18 1.11 0.32 3.13
C GLY A 18 2.29 -0.37 2.47
N GLU A 19 2.03 -1.40 1.68
CA GLU A 19 3.06 -2.15 0.95
C GLU A 19 3.11 -1.68 -0.51
N SER A 20 4.31 -1.39 -1.00
CA SER A 20 4.48 -1.22 -2.45
C SER A 20 4.23 -2.54 -3.17
N GLN A 21 3.91 -2.50 -4.47
CA GLN A 21 3.68 -3.71 -5.26
C GLN A 21 4.85 -4.71 -5.17
N ALA A 22 6.08 -4.21 -5.17
CA ALA A 22 7.27 -5.05 -5.03
C ALA A 22 7.55 -5.49 -3.58
N GLY A 23 6.98 -4.77 -2.60
CA GLY A 23 7.13 -5.07 -1.18
C GLY A 23 5.99 -5.93 -0.61
N LYS A 24 5.05 -6.34 -1.44
CA LYS A 24 3.93 -7.19 -1.01
C LYS A 24 4.44 -8.46 -0.35
N SER A 25 3.86 -8.80 0.79
CA SER A 25 4.25 -9.92 1.66
C SER A 25 5.55 -9.73 2.44
N ALA A 26 6.09 -8.51 2.49
CA ALA A 26 7.19 -8.17 3.41
C ALA A 26 6.71 -8.19 4.88
N CYS A 27 5.46 -7.81 5.09
CA CYS A 27 4.76 -7.84 6.36
C CYS A 27 3.49 -8.71 6.27
N LYS A 28 2.90 -9.04 7.41
CA LYS A 28 1.66 -9.84 7.47
C LYS A 28 0.47 -8.99 7.04
N SER A 29 -0.26 -9.44 6.02
CA SER A 29 -1.44 -8.73 5.50
C SER A 29 -2.57 -8.57 6.53
N GLY A 30 -2.67 -9.47 7.50
CA GLY A 30 -3.64 -9.38 8.61
C GLY A 30 -3.21 -8.49 9.78
N HIS A 31 -2.06 -7.82 9.70
CA HIS A 31 -1.59 -6.95 10.78
C HIS A 31 -2.55 -5.77 10.99
N PRO A 32 -2.87 -5.37 12.25
CA PRO A 32 -3.84 -4.30 12.53
C PRO A 32 -3.54 -2.97 11.82
N TYR A 33 -2.27 -2.63 11.71
CA TYR A 33 -1.81 -1.39 11.07
C TYR A 33 -1.51 -1.53 9.57
N CYS A 34 -1.65 -2.72 8.99
CA CYS A 34 -1.51 -2.93 7.56
C CYS A 34 -2.76 -2.41 6.83
N LEU A 35 -2.56 -1.48 5.90
CA LEU A 35 -3.60 -0.90 5.06
C LEU A 35 -3.66 -1.55 3.66
N GLY A 36 -2.76 -2.49 3.37
CA GLY A 36 -2.64 -3.15 2.07
C GLY A 36 -1.72 -2.42 1.09
N GLY A 37 -1.91 -2.63 -0.19
CA GLY A 37 -1.09 -2.01 -1.23
C GLY A 37 -1.22 -0.49 -1.29
N ILE A 38 -0.15 0.22 -1.66
CA ILE A 38 -0.13 1.68 -1.84
C ILE A 38 0.19 2.07 -3.28
N GLY A 39 -0.36 3.16 -3.74
CA GLY A 39 -0.12 3.73 -5.06
C GLY A 39 -1.22 3.43 -6.07
N VAL A 40 -0.86 3.36 -7.36
CA VAL A 40 -1.82 3.24 -8.48
C VAL A 40 -2.76 2.04 -8.34
N THR A 41 -2.23 0.89 -7.91
CA THR A 41 -3.01 -0.33 -7.64
C THR A 41 -3.21 -0.58 -6.15
N GLY A 42 -3.09 0.47 -5.35
CA GLY A 42 -3.24 0.39 -3.91
C GLY A 42 -4.70 0.26 -3.46
N THR A 43 -4.88 -0.11 -2.21
CA THR A 43 -6.19 -0.12 -1.57
C THR A 43 -6.67 1.31 -1.33
N TYR A 44 -7.97 1.49 -1.27
CA TYR A 44 -8.55 2.77 -0.84
C TYR A 44 -8.03 3.17 0.55
N ALA A 45 -7.98 2.22 1.48
CA ALA A 45 -7.52 2.46 2.84
C ALA A 45 -6.09 3.02 2.90
N SER A 46 -5.16 2.41 2.15
CA SER A 46 -3.77 2.86 2.12
C SER A 46 -3.63 4.24 1.47
N ASN A 47 -4.33 4.46 0.37
CA ASN A 47 -4.21 5.70 -0.38
C ASN A 47 -4.83 6.88 0.36
N ILE A 48 -6.01 6.73 0.98
CA ILE A 48 -6.67 7.83 1.69
C ILE A 48 -5.87 8.28 2.92
N ILE A 49 -5.27 7.35 3.66
CA ILE A 49 -4.41 7.69 4.79
C ILE A 49 -3.11 8.37 4.31
N ALA A 50 -2.57 7.93 3.17
CA ALA A 50 -1.36 8.54 2.62
C ALA A 50 -1.57 9.96 2.07
N GLU A 51 -2.78 10.30 1.63
CA GLU A 51 -3.10 11.63 1.07
C GLU A 51 -2.76 12.76 2.03
N ASP A 52 -3.12 12.62 3.31
CA ASP A 52 -3.00 13.65 4.34
C ASP A 52 -1.81 13.43 5.28
N ALA A 53 -0.93 12.47 4.98
CA ALA A 53 0.21 12.17 5.83
C ALA A 53 1.16 13.37 6.02
N ASP A 54 1.54 13.66 7.26
CA ASP A 54 2.56 14.66 7.57
C ASP A 54 3.97 14.14 7.32
N VAL A 55 4.18 12.86 7.58
CA VAL A 55 5.47 12.18 7.41
C VAL A 55 5.26 10.84 6.73
N VAL A 56 6.02 10.58 5.69
CA VAL A 56 6.06 9.30 4.98
C VAL A 56 7.43 8.67 5.17
N ILE A 57 7.46 7.51 5.80
CA ILE A 57 8.70 6.73 5.98
C ILE A 57 8.73 5.61 4.94
N ALA A 58 9.58 5.74 3.94
CA ALA A 58 9.77 4.74 2.89
C ALA A 58 10.92 3.78 3.25
N ILE A 59 10.57 2.55 3.63
CA ILE A 59 11.53 1.53 4.07
C ILE A 59 11.75 0.55 2.91
N GLY A 60 12.97 0.48 2.39
CA GLY A 60 13.35 -0.38 1.26
C GLY A 60 12.67 -0.05 -0.07
N SER A 61 11.77 0.93 -0.07
CA SER A 61 10.98 1.31 -1.25
C SER A 61 11.81 2.16 -2.23
N ARG A 62 11.54 1.96 -3.53
CA ARG A 62 12.12 2.78 -4.59
C ARG A 62 11.37 4.09 -4.84
N MET A 63 10.23 4.30 -4.22
CA MET A 63 9.35 5.46 -4.45
C MET A 63 9.17 5.73 -5.94
N SER A 64 8.73 4.70 -6.67
CA SER A 64 8.47 4.76 -8.11
C SER A 64 7.17 5.51 -8.39
N ASP A 65 6.95 5.89 -9.64
CA ASP A 65 5.68 6.50 -10.08
C ASP A 65 4.48 5.64 -9.74
N PHE A 66 4.62 4.33 -9.81
CA PHE A 66 3.58 3.38 -9.46
C PHE A 66 3.21 3.45 -7.96
N THR A 67 4.23 3.51 -7.09
CA THR A 67 4.03 3.60 -5.64
C THR A 67 3.51 4.96 -5.19
N THR A 68 3.88 6.04 -5.90
CA THR A 68 3.52 7.41 -5.55
C THR A 68 2.37 7.98 -6.37
N SER A 69 1.76 7.16 -7.26
CA SER A 69 0.78 7.64 -8.25
C SER A 69 1.29 8.86 -9.02
N SER A 70 2.52 8.77 -9.52
CA SER A 70 3.24 9.87 -10.19
C SER A 70 3.33 11.13 -9.31
N LYS A 71 3.59 10.95 -8.02
CA LYS A 71 3.66 11.97 -6.96
C LYS A 71 2.32 12.66 -6.64
N ARG A 72 1.20 12.12 -7.11
CA ARG A 72 -0.14 12.68 -6.86
C ARG A 72 -0.80 12.13 -5.59
N LEU A 73 -0.23 11.07 -5.01
CA LEU A 73 -0.81 10.39 -3.86
C LEU A 73 -0.79 11.27 -2.60
N PHE A 74 0.32 11.93 -2.35
CA PHE A 74 0.54 12.73 -1.15
C PHE A 74 0.07 14.15 -1.43
N LYS A 75 -1.10 14.52 -0.89
CA LYS A 75 -1.76 15.81 -1.16
C LYS A 75 -1.39 16.89 -0.15
N ASN A 76 -0.90 16.50 1.03
CA ASN A 76 -0.41 17.47 2.01
C ASN A 76 0.83 18.20 1.45
N PRO A 77 0.78 19.52 1.24
CA PRO A 77 1.88 20.28 0.68
C PRO A 77 3.12 20.32 1.58
N ASP A 78 2.93 20.08 2.88
CA ASP A 78 3.99 20.11 3.90
C ASP A 78 4.53 18.72 4.23
N VAL A 79 4.12 17.68 3.50
CA VAL A 79 4.55 16.30 3.74
C VAL A 79 6.08 16.17 3.75
N LYS A 80 6.61 15.53 4.77
CA LYS A 80 8.04 15.21 4.87
C LYS A 80 8.30 13.75 4.52
N PHE A 81 9.32 13.52 3.71
CA PHE A 81 9.74 12.16 3.37
C PHE A 81 10.98 11.76 4.15
N VAL A 82 10.97 10.54 4.65
CA VAL A 82 12.12 9.85 5.22
C VAL A 82 12.34 8.58 4.41
N THR A 83 13.54 8.35 3.93
CA THR A 83 13.87 7.12 3.19
C THR A 83 14.93 6.32 3.92
N ILE A 84 14.66 5.04 4.10
CA ILE A 84 15.60 4.05 4.63
C ILE A 84 15.84 3.05 3.50
N ASN A 85 17.05 3.06 2.94
CA ASN A 85 17.38 2.20 1.81
C ASN A 85 18.88 1.91 1.75
N ASN A 86 19.25 0.68 1.42
CA ASN A 86 20.66 0.30 1.21
C ASN A 86 21.21 0.83 -0.13
N CYS A 87 20.33 1.14 -1.09
CA CYS A 87 20.70 1.74 -2.37
C CYS A 87 20.63 3.28 -2.29
N ARG A 88 21.79 3.93 -2.38
CA ARG A 88 21.88 5.41 -2.36
C ARG A 88 21.00 6.08 -3.39
N PHE A 89 20.94 5.56 -4.61
CA PHE A 89 20.11 6.12 -5.69
C PHE A 89 18.63 6.18 -5.30
N HIS A 90 18.12 5.16 -4.62
CA HIS A 90 16.74 5.13 -4.17
C HIS A 90 16.50 5.97 -2.92
N ALA A 91 17.48 6.05 -2.03
CA ALA A 91 17.39 6.86 -0.82
C ALA A 91 17.31 8.37 -1.11
N TYR A 92 17.84 8.81 -2.24
CA TYR A 92 17.91 10.24 -2.61
C TYR A 92 16.68 10.78 -3.36
N LYS A 93 15.61 9.98 -3.45
CA LYS A 93 14.35 10.41 -4.09
C LYS A 93 13.48 11.24 -3.14
N MET A 94 12.52 11.95 -3.71
CA MET A 94 11.47 12.70 -3.00
C MET A 94 11.99 13.82 -2.08
N ASP A 95 13.18 14.32 -2.31
CA ASP A 95 13.84 15.31 -1.42
C ASP A 95 13.82 14.88 0.06
N ALA A 96 13.96 13.59 0.29
CA ALA A 96 13.78 12.97 1.59
C ALA A 96 14.97 13.18 2.54
N ALA A 97 14.69 13.19 3.84
CA ALA A 97 15.69 12.87 4.85
C ALA A 97 16.08 11.39 4.68
N LYS A 98 17.36 11.12 4.41
CA LYS A 98 17.82 9.82 3.96
C LYS A 98 18.70 9.11 4.99
N ALA A 99 18.39 7.85 5.24
CA ALA A 99 19.22 6.90 5.94
C ALA A 99 19.66 5.81 4.96
N VAL A 100 20.93 5.86 4.55
CA VAL A 100 21.51 4.83 3.67
C VAL A 100 22.09 3.72 4.52
N GLY A 101 21.42 2.56 4.53
CA GLY A 101 21.83 1.44 5.37
C GLY A 101 20.84 0.28 5.36
N ASP A 102 21.12 -0.68 6.22
CA ASP A 102 20.23 -1.82 6.45
C ASP A 102 18.92 -1.37 7.08
N ALA A 103 17.80 -1.89 6.56
CA ALA A 103 16.46 -1.49 7.00
C ALA A 103 16.19 -1.90 8.45
N LYS A 104 16.56 -3.13 8.86
CA LYS A 104 16.34 -3.65 10.21
C LYS A 104 17.05 -2.79 11.25
N VAL A 105 18.36 -2.64 11.11
CA VAL A 105 19.19 -1.86 12.03
C VAL A 105 18.71 -0.40 12.11
N THR A 106 18.33 0.19 10.98
CA THR A 106 17.90 1.58 10.95
C THR A 106 16.54 1.76 11.61
N VAL A 107 15.58 0.85 11.40
CA VAL A 107 14.26 0.87 12.04
C VAL A 107 14.39 0.69 13.56
N GLU A 108 15.25 -0.24 14.02
CA GLU A 108 15.52 -0.42 15.44
C GLU A 108 16.11 0.85 16.09
N ALA A 109 17.09 1.49 15.42
CA ALA A 109 17.67 2.74 15.91
C ALA A 109 16.66 3.89 15.93
N LEU A 110 15.76 3.96 14.93
CA LEU A 110 14.67 4.94 14.91
C LEU A 110 13.69 4.69 16.06
N ALA A 111 13.30 3.44 16.29
CA ALA A 111 12.42 3.06 17.41
C ALA A 111 13.00 3.50 18.76
N GLN A 112 14.29 3.27 19.01
CA GLN A 112 14.95 3.72 20.24
C GLN A 112 14.85 5.24 20.44
N LYS A 113 15.04 6.01 19.36
CA LYS A 113 14.94 7.49 19.41
C LYS A 113 13.52 7.98 19.66
N LEU A 114 12.52 7.32 19.07
CA LEU A 114 11.13 7.67 19.28
C LEU A 114 10.65 7.31 20.69
N ARG A 115 11.08 6.16 21.24
CA ARG A 115 10.83 5.78 22.66
C ARG A 115 11.40 6.83 23.63
N ALA A 116 12.63 7.25 23.40
CA ALA A 116 13.28 8.25 24.23
C ALA A 116 12.53 9.62 24.23
N ARG A 117 11.72 9.87 23.21
CA ARG A 117 10.87 11.07 23.07
C ARG A 117 9.44 10.86 23.52
N GLY A 118 9.06 9.66 23.92
CA GLY A 118 7.66 9.32 24.24
C GLY A 118 6.70 9.47 23.05
N TYR A 119 7.20 9.28 21.83
CA TYR A 119 6.38 9.49 20.63
C TYR A 119 5.37 8.35 20.45
N VAL A 120 4.15 8.74 20.14
CA VAL A 120 3.10 7.85 19.61
C VAL A 120 2.38 8.64 18.52
N SER A 121 1.98 7.98 17.45
CA SER A 121 1.23 8.61 16.36
C SER A 121 -0.12 9.14 16.84
N ALA A 122 -0.60 10.18 16.19
CA ALA A 122 -1.89 10.79 16.52
C ALA A 122 -3.11 10.05 15.91
N TYR A 123 -2.89 9.03 15.09
CA TYR A 123 -3.99 8.24 14.54
C TYR A 123 -4.82 7.56 15.64
N ASN A 124 -6.15 7.71 15.59
CA ASN A 124 -7.09 7.08 16.52
C ASN A 124 -8.03 6.13 15.78
N GLY A 125 -9.15 6.63 15.25
CA GLY A 125 -10.16 5.84 14.54
C GLY A 125 -9.97 5.78 13.03
N GLU A 126 -9.17 6.66 12.45
CA GLU A 126 -9.04 6.86 11.01
C GLU A 126 -8.54 5.59 10.29
N ILE A 127 -7.64 4.83 10.93
CA ILE A 127 -7.12 3.57 10.37
C ILE A 127 -8.25 2.54 10.23
N GLU A 128 -9.06 2.39 11.29
CA GLU A 128 -10.17 1.44 11.27
C GLU A 128 -11.29 1.88 10.31
N GLU A 129 -11.58 3.17 10.25
CA GLU A 129 -12.57 3.73 9.34
C GLU A 129 -12.15 3.51 7.88
N ALA A 130 -10.90 3.78 7.55
CA ALA A 130 -10.36 3.55 6.22
C ALA A 130 -10.40 2.05 5.83
N LYS A 131 -10.06 1.14 6.74
CA LYS A 131 -10.16 -0.31 6.53
C LYS A 131 -11.60 -0.74 6.32
N LYS A 132 -12.53 -0.32 7.17
CA LYS A 132 -13.98 -0.62 7.03
C LYS A 132 -14.55 -0.12 5.70
N ALA A 133 -14.16 1.09 5.28
CA ALA A 133 -14.58 1.63 3.99
C ALA A 133 -14.06 0.79 2.83
N TRP A 134 -12.82 0.33 2.90
CA TRP A 134 -12.24 -0.57 1.90
C TRP A 134 -12.92 -1.94 1.89
N ASP A 135 -13.16 -2.54 3.04
CA ASP A 135 -13.84 -3.84 3.15
C ASP A 135 -15.26 -3.77 2.53
N LYS A 136 -15.98 -2.68 2.79
CA LYS A 136 -17.30 -2.43 2.18
C LYS A 136 -17.19 -2.34 0.66
N GLU A 137 -16.19 -1.65 0.15
CA GLU A 137 -15.97 -1.52 -1.29
C GLU A 137 -15.57 -2.86 -1.92
N MET A 138 -14.75 -3.66 -1.25
CA MET A 138 -14.39 -5.01 -1.70
C MET A 138 -15.63 -5.92 -1.80
N VAL A 139 -16.53 -5.86 -0.83
CA VAL A 139 -17.81 -6.60 -0.88
C VAL A 139 -18.66 -6.12 -2.06
N ARG A 140 -18.73 -4.81 -2.27
CA ARG A 140 -19.46 -4.23 -3.42
C ARG A 140 -18.87 -4.70 -4.75
N LEU A 141 -17.54 -4.63 -4.91
CA LEU A 141 -16.85 -5.05 -6.13
C LEU A 141 -17.01 -6.55 -6.40
N ALA A 142 -16.91 -7.37 -5.35
CA ALA A 142 -17.10 -8.83 -5.47
C ALA A 142 -18.53 -9.22 -5.83
N GLY A 143 -19.51 -8.36 -5.52
CA GLY A 143 -20.92 -8.57 -5.85
C GLY A 143 -21.35 -8.05 -7.23
N ILE A 144 -20.44 -7.44 -8.00
CA ILE A 144 -20.76 -6.98 -9.35
C ILE A 144 -20.91 -8.19 -10.27
N GLU A 145 -22.12 -8.39 -10.78
CA GLU A 145 -22.38 -9.40 -11.79
C GLU A 145 -21.93 -8.90 -13.16
N TYR A 146 -21.23 -9.75 -13.89
CA TYR A 146 -20.87 -9.48 -15.27
C TYR A 146 -22.10 -9.68 -16.17
N THR A 147 -22.58 -8.61 -16.76
CA THR A 147 -23.77 -8.66 -17.65
C THR A 147 -23.44 -8.99 -19.09
N GLY A 148 -22.16 -8.95 -19.48
CA GLY A 148 -21.73 -9.26 -20.85
C GLY A 148 -21.84 -8.09 -21.84
N ASP A 149 -22.48 -7.00 -21.47
CA ASP A 149 -22.91 -5.99 -22.45
C ASP A 149 -21.79 -5.02 -22.89
N ASP A 150 -20.89 -4.65 -22.01
CA ASP A 150 -19.90 -3.58 -22.29
C ASP A 150 -18.63 -4.07 -22.97
N PHE A 151 -18.11 -5.22 -22.55
CA PHE A 151 -16.81 -5.74 -23.00
C PHE A 151 -16.89 -6.92 -23.97
N GLU A 152 -18.02 -7.57 -24.06
CA GLU A 152 -18.20 -8.76 -24.90
C GLU A 152 -17.86 -8.51 -26.39
N PRO A 153 -18.25 -7.38 -27.02
CA PRO A 153 -17.90 -7.09 -28.40
C PRO A 153 -16.39 -6.94 -28.62
N ILE A 154 -15.67 -6.36 -27.65
CA ILE A 154 -14.21 -6.15 -27.74
C ILE A 154 -13.48 -7.47 -27.59
N ILE A 155 -13.92 -8.34 -26.70
CA ILE A 155 -13.33 -9.63 -26.46
C ILE A 155 -13.59 -10.59 -27.63
N LYS A 156 -14.82 -10.63 -28.14
CA LYS A 156 -15.18 -11.42 -29.33
C LYS A 156 -14.39 -11.01 -30.58
N ALA A 157 -14.04 -9.73 -30.69
CA ALA A 157 -13.23 -9.25 -31.81
C ALA A 157 -11.75 -9.66 -31.72
N ARG A 158 -11.22 -9.98 -30.54
CA ARG A 158 -9.81 -10.31 -30.32
C ARG A 158 -9.55 -11.78 -29.99
N ASP A 159 -10.43 -12.40 -29.26
CA ASP A 159 -10.34 -13.79 -28.85
C ASP A 159 -11.76 -14.37 -28.77
N PRO A 160 -12.03 -15.53 -29.41
CA PRO A 160 -13.33 -16.18 -29.34
C PRO A 160 -13.73 -16.63 -27.93
N ARG A 161 -12.79 -16.65 -26.99
CA ARG A 161 -13.07 -16.96 -25.58
C ARG A 161 -13.66 -15.74 -24.89
N THR A 162 -14.82 -15.90 -24.31
CA THR A 162 -15.51 -14.82 -23.59
C THR A 162 -15.04 -14.73 -22.14
N ILE A 163 -15.21 -13.55 -21.51
CA ILE A 163 -14.95 -13.38 -20.07
C ILE A 163 -15.69 -14.42 -19.21
N PRO A 164 -16.98 -14.74 -19.47
CA PRO A 164 -17.68 -15.80 -18.75
C PRO A 164 -16.99 -17.18 -18.83
N GLU A 165 -16.46 -17.54 -19.98
CA GLU A 165 -15.72 -18.79 -20.13
C GLU A 165 -14.41 -18.76 -19.36
N PHE A 166 -13.70 -17.64 -19.37
CA PHE A 166 -12.50 -17.45 -18.60
C PHE A 166 -12.76 -17.52 -17.09
N VAL A 167 -13.80 -16.84 -16.60
CA VAL A 167 -14.24 -16.91 -15.20
C VAL A 167 -14.64 -18.33 -14.83
N LYS A 168 -15.34 -19.05 -15.70
CA LYS A 168 -15.71 -20.45 -15.50
C LYS A 168 -14.49 -21.38 -15.43
N MET A 169 -13.50 -21.19 -16.32
CA MET A 169 -12.26 -21.95 -16.31
C MET A 169 -11.47 -21.78 -15.00
N THR A 170 -11.57 -20.62 -14.36
CA THR A 170 -10.87 -20.32 -13.10
C THR A 170 -11.71 -20.66 -11.85
N ASN A 171 -12.88 -21.32 -12.01
CA ASN A 171 -13.83 -21.60 -10.94
C ASN A 171 -14.21 -20.37 -10.12
N GLY A 172 -14.36 -19.22 -10.77
CA GLY A 172 -14.69 -17.96 -10.12
C GLY A 172 -13.58 -17.36 -9.24
N LYS A 173 -12.35 -17.89 -9.30
CA LYS A 173 -11.22 -17.38 -8.50
C LYS A 173 -10.62 -16.08 -9.03
N ILE A 174 -10.89 -15.74 -10.29
CA ILE A 174 -10.49 -14.47 -10.86
C ILE A 174 -11.71 -13.56 -10.84
N THR A 175 -11.67 -12.55 -9.99
CA THR A 175 -12.67 -11.48 -9.98
C THR A 175 -12.37 -10.48 -11.08
N GLN A 176 -13.34 -9.69 -11.50
CA GLN A 176 -13.16 -8.63 -12.51
C GLN A 176 -12.00 -7.67 -12.16
N THR A 177 -11.74 -7.45 -10.90
CA THR A 177 -10.63 -6.61 -10.41
C THR A 177 -9.24 -7.18 -10.75
N ALA A 178 -9.13 -8.48 -11.01
CA ALA A 178 -7.87 -9.11 -11.42
C ALA A 178 -7.67 -9.12 -12.95
N ALA A 179 -8.70 -8.74 -13.71
CA ALA A 179 -8.69 -8.71 -15.17
C ALA A 179 -8.43 -7.30 -15.75
N LEU A 180 -8.34 -6.27 -14.92
CA LEU A 180 -7.95 -4.90 -15.24
C LEU A 180 -6.49 -4.69 -14.85
#